data_0b30bcad926368d71554fa12173aead8
#
_entry.id   0b30bcad926368d71554fa12173aead8
#
_cell.length_a   1.000
_cell.length_b   1.000
_cell.length_c   1.000
_cell.angle_alpha   90.00
_cell.angle_beta   90.00
_cell.angle_gamma   90.00
#
_symmetry.space_group_name_H-M   'P 1'
#
loop_
_entity.id
_entity.type
_entity.pdbx_description
1 polymer ?
#
loop_
_entity_poly.entity_id
_entity_poly.type
_entity_poly.pdbx_seq_one_letter_code
_entity_poly.pdbx_strand_id
1 'polypeptide(L)'
;MKKQEVKTFFDNIVKHNLSPNQFYLMVCIYENTSSININMHLELRQLLIGEWIDENNKLTAKAYAVLNSLNSYFSLSKKKTDMSSMGIDYQNNIQKYRNLFPKGKLPSGKPARSNEKVLEQNFRWFFENYSYTWDSILKATAYYVDEFEKKNFLYMRTAQYFICKSELDKTKQSELADYCSMIESGDFEEDDNH
;
A
#
# COMPACT_ATOMS: atom_id res chain seq x y z
N MET A 1 -10.06 26.12 13.12
CA MET A 1 -10.63 25.20 14.13
C MET A 1 -11.30 26.04 15.23
N LYS A 2 -12.54 25.77 15.59
CA LYS A 2 -13.24 26.48 16.67
C LYS A 2 -12.67 26.04 18.02
N LYS A 3 -12.68 26.90 19.04
CA LYS A 3 -12.12 26.63 20.38
C LYS A 3 -12.62 25.30 20.99
N GLN A 4 -13.87 24.95 20.74
CA GLN A 4 -14.50 23.71 21.21
C GLN A 4 -13.98 22.46 20.46
N GLU A 5 -13.68 22.60 19.18
CA GLU A 5 -13.08 21.53 18.35
C GLU A 5 -11.67 21.20 18.83
N VAL A 6 -10.90 22.22 19.23
CA VAL A 6 -9.53 22.04 19.80
C VAL A 6 -9.60 21.21 21.07
N LYS A 7 -10.50 21.57 21.99
CA LYS A 7 -10.66 20.83 23.25
C LYS A 7 -11.05 19.38 23.00
N THR A 8 -12.08 19.14 22.18
CA THR A 8 -12.56 17.79 21.85
C THR A 8 -11.48 16.94 21.19
N PHE A 9 -10.64 17.55 20.35
CA PHE A 9 -9.49 16.88 19.75
C PHE A 9 -8.50 16.39 20.81
N PHE A 10 -8.05 17.25 21.72
CA PHE A 10 -7.12 16.85 22.78
C PHE A 10 -7.74 15.84 23.75
N ASP A 11 -9.04 15.99 24.10
CA ASP A 11 -9.77 15.02 24.91
C ASP A 11 -9.78 13.61 24.27
N ASN A 12 -9.86 13.54 22.92
CA ASN A 12 -9.79 12.26 22.21
C ASN A 12 -8.38 11.66 22.22
N ILE A 13 -7.33 12.46 22.09
CA ILE A 13 -5.93 11.96 22.22
C ILE A 13 -5.74 11.35 23.61
N VAL A 14 -6.17 12.05 24.67
CA VAL A 14 -6.02 11.59 26.06
C VAL A 14 -6.80 10.30 26.31
N LYS A 15 -7.99 10.11 25.72
CA LYS A 15 -8.76 8.86 25.81
C LYS A 15 -8.00 7.63 25.31
N HIS A 16 -7.10 7.83 24.40
CA HIS A 16 -6.22 6.77 23.89
C HIS A 16 -4.92 6.62 24.68
N ASN A 17 -4.77 7.29 25.82
CA ASN A 17 -3.53 7.33 26.62
C ASN A 17 -2.33 7.82 25.82
N LEU A 18 -2.52 8.75 24.92
CA LEU A 18 -1.48 9.40 24.14
C LEU A 18 -1.24 10.82 24.68
N SER A 19 0.03 11.22 24.74
CA SER A 19 0.38 12.61 24.90
C SER A 19 0.23 13.37 23.56
N PRO A 20 0.07 14.70 23.56
CA PRO A 20 0.11 15.50 22.35
C PRO A 20 1.39 15.30 21.52
N ASN A 21 2.55 15.13 22.19
CA ASN A 21 3.83 14.88 21.52
C ASN A 21 3.87 13.52 20.85
N GLN A 22 3.34 12.47 21.50
CA GLN A 22 3.22 11.14 20.94
C GLN A 22 2.33 11.14 19.71
N PHE A 23 1.17 11.79 19.80
CA PHE A 23 0.27 11.91 18.66
C PHE A 23 0.92 12.68 17.51
N TYR A 24 1.60 13.81 17.80
CA TYR A 24 2.34 14.58 16.81
C TYR A 24 3.43 13.72 16.13
N LEU A 25 4.17 12.92 16.90
CA LEU A 25 5.19 12.03 16.35
C LEU A 25 4.59 10.94 15.46
N MET A 26 3.43 10.37 15.85
CA MET A 26 2.69 9.45 15.00
C MET A 26 2.27 10.10 13.66
N VAL A 27 1.84 11.37 13.69
CA VAL A 27 1.53 12.14 12.48
C VAL A 27 2.80 12.35 11.63
N CYS A 28 3.93 12.68 12.26
CA CYS A 28 5.21 12.81 11.53
C CYS A 28 5.64 11.51 10.86
N ILE A 29 5.51 10.38 11.55
CA ILE A 29 5.80 9.05 10.98
C ILE A 29 4.84 8.76 9.82
N TYR A 30 3.54 9.04 10.01
CA TYR A 30 2.52 8.86 8.98
C TYR A 30 2.79 9.70 7.72
N GLU A 31 3.17 10.98 7.91
CA GLU A 31 3.44 11.93 6.82
C GLU A 31 4.86 11.81 6.25
N ASN A 32 5.70 10.94 6.84
CA ASN A 32 7.13 10.83 6.53
C ASN A 32 7.84 12.20 6.60
N THR A 33 7.59 12.93 7.67
CA THR A 33 8.16 14.26 7.95
C THR A 33 9.02 14.23 9.21
N SER A 34 9.95 15.18 9.33
CA SER A 34 10.77 15.32 10.53
C SER A 34 9.98 15.98 11.66
N SER A 35 10.13 15.48 12.90
CA SER A 35 9.62 16.15 14.09
C SER A 35 10.48 17.34 14.49
N ILE A 36 9.84 18.36 15.06
CA ILE A 36 10.51 19.58 15.50
C ILE A 36 10.42 19.68 17.03
N ASN A 37 11.56 19.89 17.70
CA ASN A 37 11.64 20.23 19.12
C ASN A 37 10.91 19.32 20.12
N ILE A 38 10.89 18.01 19.89
CA ILE A 38 10.44 17.03 20.89
C ILE A 38 11.58 16.07 21.24
N ASN A 39 11.55 15.51 22.44
CA ASN A 39 12.46 14.45 22.84
C ASN A 39 12.09 13.14 22.15
N MET A 40 12.56 12.98 20.92
CA MET A 40 12.19 11.87 20.04
C MET A 40 12.46 10.50 20.68
N HIS A 41 13.58 10.33 21.38
CA HIS A 41 13.93 9.04 21.99
C HIS A 41 12.94 8.62 23.08
N LEU A 42 12.53 9.56 23.92
CA LEU A 42 11.57 9.29 24.98
C LEU A 42 10.19 8.94 24.38
N GLU A 43 9.74 9.74 23.44
CA GLU A 43 8.41 9.56 22.84
C GLU A 43 8.33 8.29 21.99
N LEU A 44 9.36 7.94 21.21
CA LEU A 44 9.42 6.69 20.46
C LEU A 44 9.37 5.46 21.40
N ARG A 45 10.12 5.52 22.51
CA ARG A 45 10.10 4.43 23.51
C ARG A 45 8.70 4.26 24.12
N GLN A 46 8.01 5.36 24.43
CA GLN A 46 6.65 5.31 24.95
C GLN A 46 5.66 4.79 23.91
N LEU A 47 5.80 5.20 22.66
CA LEU A 47 4.98 4.69 21.56
C LEU A 47 5.20 3.18 21.32
N LEU A 48 6.44 2.70 21.45
CA LEU A 48 6.77 1.27 21.34
C LEU A 48 6.15 0.48 22.48
N ILE A 49 6.30 0.95 23.74
CA ILE A 49 5.69 0.31 24.92
C ILE A 49 4.16 0.26 24.79
N GLY A 50 3.55 1.31 24.24
CA GLY A 50 2.12 1.40 24.00
C GLY A 50 1.63 0.64 22.77
N GLU A 51 2.53 -0.07 22.06
CA GLU A 51 2.22 -0.78 20.81
C GLU A 51 1.63 0.12 19.71
N TRP A 52 2.01 1.39 19.70
CA TRP A 52 1.64 2.34 18.66
C TRP A 52 2.57 2.27 17.43
N ILE A 53 3.82 1.87 17.68
CA ILE A 53 4.82 1.61 16.65
C ILE A 53 5.45 0.24 16.89
N ASP A 54 6.04 -0.33 15.84
CA ASP A 54 6.85 -1.55 15.91
C ASP A 54 8.33 -1.24 16.19
N GLU A 55 9.15 -2.30 16.30
CA GLU A 55 10.60 -2.20 16.52
C GLU A 55 11.35 -1.44 15.41
N ASN A 56 10.74 -1.31 14.23
CA ASN A 56 11.27 -0.54 13.10
C ASN A 56 10.72 0.90 13.07
N ASN A 57 10.09 1.37 14.14
CA ASN A 57 9.41 2.65 14.26
C ASN A 57 8.28 2.85 13.22
N LYS A 58 7.64 1.78 12.76
CA LYS A 58 6.49 1.86 11.86
C LYS A 58 5.20 1.84 12.65
N LEU A 59 4.20 2.59 12.19
CA LEU A 59 2.89 2.64 12.82
C LEU A 59 2.19 1.27 12.77
N THR A 60 1.58 0.87 13.87
CA THR A 60 0.76 -0.34 13.95
C THR A 60 -0.67 -0.09 13.46
N ALA A 61 -1.45 -1.16 13.25
CA ALA A 61 -2.86 -1.05 12.90
C ALA A 61 -3.66 -0.22 13.94
N LYS A 62 -3.32 -0.34 15.23
CA LYS A 62 -3.88 0.45 16.33
C LYS A 62 -3.64 1.95 16.13
N ALA A 63 -2.42 2.34 15.75
CA ALA A 63 -2.07 3.72 15.47
C ALA A 63 -2.85 4.28 14.27
N TYR A 64 -2.95 3.52 13.19
CA TYR A 64 -3.74 3.91 12.02
C TYR A 64 -5.22 4.10 12.35
N ALA A 65 -5.82 3.24 13.17
CA ALA A 65 -7.21 3.37 13.57
C ALA A 65 -7.47 4.71 14.29
N VAL A 66 -6.57 5.11 15.20
CA VAL A 66 -6.68 6.39 15.91
C VAL A 66 -6.44 7.58 14.97
N LEU A 67 -5.41 7.55 14.14
CA LEU A 67 -5.16 8.61 13.16
C LEU A 67 -6.36 8.81 12.22
N ASN A 68 -6.96 7.74 11.74
CA ASN A 68 -8.14 7.80 10.89
C ASN A 68 -9.37 8.36 11.63
N SER A 69 -9.58 7.97 12.88
CA SER A 69 -10.72 8.47 13.69
C SER A 69 -10.62 9.98 13.97
N LEU A 70 -9.40 10.51 14.04
CA LEU A 70 -9.13 11.92 14.31
C LEU A 70 -8.90 12.75 13.04
N ASN A 71 -8.91 12.11 11.86
CA ASN A 71 -8.64 12.77 10.58
C ASN A 71 -9.62 13.92 10.25
N SER A 72 -10.83 13.89 10.80
CA SER A 72 -11.81 14.98 10.63
C SER A 72 -11.38 16.31 11.26
N TYR A 73 -10.46 16.29 12.24
CA TYR A 73 -9.92 17.47 12.89
C TYR A 73 -8.70 18.08 12.18
N PHE A 74 -8.03 17.25 11.40
CA PHE A 74 -6.90 17.69 10.59
C PHE A 74 -7.28 17.43 9.17
N SER A 75 -7.28 18.23 8.29
CA SER A 75 -7.17 17.84 6.90
C SER A 75 -5.78 17.23 6.66
N LEU A 76 -5.48 16.12 7.37
CA LEU A 76 -4.39 15.24 6.96
C LEU A 76 -4.64 15.04 5.49
N SER A 77 -3.74 15.50 4.68
CA SER A 77 -3.97 15.69 3.26
C SER A 77 -4.67 14.45 2.71
N LYS A 78 -5.84 14.62 2.07
CA LYS A 78 -6.57 13.54 1.40
C LYS A 78 -5.71 12.73 0.43
N LYS A 79 -4.44 13.10 0.29
CA LYS A 79 -3.44 12.37 -0.46
C LYS A 79 -3.10 10.99 0.09
N LYS A 80 -3.51 10.64 1.33
CA LYS A 80 -2.97 9.43 1.98
C LYS A 80 -3.95 8.54 2.73
N THR A 81 -5.25 8.86 2.76
CA THR A 81 -6.26 7.98 3.37
C THR A 81 -6.35 6.62 2.68
N ASP A 82 -5.95 6.57 1.42
CA ASP A 82 -5.92 5.32 0.64
C ASP A 82 -4.62 4.52 0.80
N MET A 83 -3.61 5.05 1.48
CA MET A 83 -2.30 4.39 1.58
C MET A 83 -2.21 3.36 2.70
N SER A 84 -3.14 3.41 3.67
CA SER A 84 -3.17 2.41 4.75
C SER A 84 -3.49 1.01 4.24
N SER A 85 -4.26 0.89 3.15
CA SER A 85 -4.54 -0.39 2.51
C SER A 85 -3.35 -0.95 1.73
N MET A 86 -2.48 -0.09 1.20
CA MET A 86 -1.31 -0.49 0.42
C MET A 86 -0.04 -0.72 1.25
N GLY A 87 -0.04 -0.32 2.54
CA GLY A 87 1.12 -0.45 3.44
C GLY A 87 2.18 0.67 3.28
N ILE A 88 3.10 0.75 4.26
CA ILE A 88 4.07 1.85 4.38
C ILE A 88 5.10 1.85 3.24
N ASP A 89 5.52 0.69 2.77
CA ASP A 89 6.51 0.51 1.70
C ASP A 89 5.89 0.43 0.30
N TYR A 90 4.66 0.93 0.12
CA TYR A 90 3.94 0.74 -1.15
C TYR A 90 4.69 1.28 -2.37
N GLN A 91 5.39 2.40 -2.26
CA GLN A 91 6.17 2.96 -3.38
C GLN A 91 7.29 2.03 -3.81
N ASN A 92 8.04 1.48 -2.85
CA ASN A 92 9.08 0.49 -3.10
C ASN A 92 8.47 -0.80 -3.71
N ASN A 93 7.32 -1.23 -3.21
CA ASN A 93 6.63 -2.40 -3.74
C ASN A 93 6.07 -2.17 -5.15
N ILE A 94 5.56 -0.98 -5.46
CA ILE A 94 5.18 -0.60 -6.82
C ILE A 94 6.39 -0.62 -7.76
N GLN A 95 7.55 -0.16 -7.32
CA GLN A 95 8.78 -0.23 -8.11
C GLN A 95 9.23 -1.68 -8.33
N LYS A 96 9.19 -2.52 -7.28
CA LYS A 96 9.47 -3.97 -7.41
C LYS A 96 8.53 -4.61 -8.41
N TYR A 97 7.22 -4.41 -8.25
CA TYR A 97 6.20 -4.89 -9.18
C TYR A 97 6.47 -4.46 -10.63
N ARG A 98 6.70 -3.16 -10.85
CA ARG A 98 7.01 -2.61 -12.16
C ARG A 98 8.27 -3.23 -12.77
N ASN A 99 9.27 -3.52 -11.95
CA ASN A 99 10.54 -4.08 -12.40
C ASN A 99 10.47 -5.55 -12.79
N LEU A 100 9.46 -6.29 -12.35
CA LEU A 100 9.20 -7.66 -12.82
C LEU A 100 8.84 -7.69 -14.31
N PHE A 101 8.15 -6.69 -14.82
CA PHE A 101 7.79 -6.62 -16.24
C PHE A 101 9.03 -6.35 -17.12
N PRO A 102 9.06 -6.88 -18.38
CA PRO A 102 10.17 -6.66 -19.28
C PRO A 102 10.36 -5.17 -19.61
N LYS A 103 11.60 -4.81 -19.95
CA LYS A 103 11.89 -3.45 -20.45
C LYS A 103 11.45 -3.32 -21.89
N GLY A 104 10.93 -2.14 -22.26
CA GLY A 104 10.57 -1.85 -23.65
C GLY A 104 9.10 -2.12 -23.96
N LYS A 105 8.85 -2.49 -25.23
CA LYS A 105 7.49 -2.72 -25.75
C LYS A 105 7.20 -4.22 -25.86
N LEU A 106 5.98 -4.59 -25.53
CA LEU A 106 5.44 -5.92 -25.81
C LEU A 106 5.21 -6.12 -27.32
N PRO A 107 5.02 -7.36 -27.79
CA PRO A 107 4.66 -7.63 -29.19
C PRO A 107 3.42 -6.85 -29.67
N SER A 108 2.53 -6.48 -28.76
CA SER A 108 1.38 -5.61 -29.04
C SER A 108 1.75 -4.15 -29.36
N GLY A 109 3.03 -3.77 -29.29
CA GLY A 109 3.53 -2.39 -29.48
C GLY A 109 3.39 -1.49 -28.26
N LYS A 110 2.72 -1.93 -27.19
CA LYS A 110 2.50 -1.17 -25.97
C LYS A 110 3.70 -1.29 -25.01
N PRO A 111 4.06 -0.23 -24.23
CA PRO A 111 5.07 -0.34 -23.18
C PRO A 111 4.66 -1.41 -22.15
N ALA A 112 5.55 -2.37 -21.84
CA ALA A 112 5.26 -3.39 -20.84
C ALA A 112 5.12 -2.77 -19.45
N ARG A 113 6.05 -1.87 -19.10
CA ARG A 113 6.07 -1.12 -17.84
C ARG A 113 5.22 0.13 -17.96
N SER A 114 4.30 0.29 -17.02
CA SER A 114 3.46 1.49 -16.93
C SER A 114 4.13 2.57 -16.07
N ASN A 115 3.61 3.80 -16.14
CA ASN A 115 4.02 4.89 -15.27
C ASN A 115 3.61 4.59 -13.82
N GLU A 116 4.48 4.92 -12.85
CA GLU A 116 4.26 4.65 -11.42
C GLU A 116 2.97 5.28 -10.89
N LYS A 117 2.62 6.50 -11.32
CA LYS A 117 1.36 7.14 -10.91
C LYS A 117 0.13 6.35 -11.36
N VAL A 118 0.18 5.75 -12.55
CA VAL A 118 -0.91 4.91 -13.06
C VAL A 118 -0.99 3.60 -12.28
N LEU A 119 0.15 3.00 -11.98
CA LEU A 119 0.21 1.79 -11.14
C LEU A 119 -0.31 2.08 -9.73
N GLU A 120 0.07 3.21 -9.13
CA GLU A 120 -0.43 3.64 -7.82
C GLU A 120 -1.96 3.76 -7.81
N GLN A 121 -2.56 4.39 -8.82
CA GLN A 121 -4.02 4.50 -8.94
C GLN A 121 -4.70 3.14 -9.08
N ASN A 122 -4.12 2.24 -9.87
CA ASN A 122 -4.67 0.90 -10.06
C ASN A 122 -4.53 0.05 -8.80
N PHE A 123 -3.41 0.16 -8.07
CA PHE A 123 -3.24 -0.55 -6.80
C PHE A 123 -4.15 -0.01 -5.70
N ARG A 124 -4.48 1.28 -5.67
CA ARG A 124 -5.51 1.80 -4.77
C ARG A 124 -6.83 1.07 -4.97
N TRP A 125 -7.30 1.04 -6.22
CA TRP A 125 -8.51 0.29 -6.56
C TRP A 125 -8.38 -1.19 -6.21
N PHE A 126 -7.22 -1.81 -6.46
CA PHE A 126 -6.97 -3.23 -6.16
C PHE A 126 -7.12 -3.52 -4.66
N PHE A 127 -6.48 -2.75 -3.79
CA PHE A 127 -6.55 -2.91 -2.35
C PHE A 127 -7.89 -2.49 -1.74
N GLU A 128 -8.71 -1.70 -2.44
CA GLU A 128 -10.10 -1.44 -2.06
C GLU A 128 -11.02 -2.63 -2.31
N ASN A 129 -10.68 -3.50 -3.25
CA ASN A 129 -11.53 -4.59 -3.70
C ASN A 129 -11.01 -5.98 -3.31
N TYR A 130 -9.72 -6.12 -3.00
CA TYR A 130 -9.04 -7.38 -2.68
C TYR A 130 -8.13 -7.25 -1.48
N SER A 131 -7.97 -8.34 -0.69
CA SER A 131 -7.22 -8.37 0.57
C SER A 131 -5.89 -9.14 0.45
N TYR A 132 -5.19 -9.05 -0.68
CA TYR A 132 -3.92 -9.71 -0.90
C TYR A 132 -2.74 -8.93 -0.31
N THR A 133 -1.68 -9.66 0.09
CA THR A 133 -0.43 -9.05 0.56
C THR A 133 0.48 -8.68 -0.61
N TRP A 134 1.43 -7.75 -0.38
CA TRP A 134 2.44 -7.45 -1.39
C TRP A 134 3.32 -8.66 -1.74
N ASP A 135 3.53 -9.59 -0.80
CA ASP A 135 4.27 -10.82 -1.07
C ASP A 135 3.52 -11.70 -2.07
N SER A 136 2.22 -11.94 -1.85
CA SER A 136 1.34 -12.65 -2.80
C SER A 136 1.30 -11.96 -4.16
N ILE A 137 1.18 -10.62 -4.19
CA ILE A 137 1.16 -9.83 -5.42
C ILE A 137 2.46 -9.97 -6.22
N LEU A 138 3.62 -9.86 -5.55
CA LEU A 138 4.91 -9.96 -6.23
C LEU A 138 5.19 -11.36 -6.73
N LYS A 139 4.84 -12.40 -5.96
CA LYS A 139 4.93 -13.80 -6.40
C LYS A 139 4.02 -14.09 -7.60
N ALA A 140 2.76 -13.68 -7.53
CA ALA A 140 1.79 -13.82 -8.62
C ALA A 140 2.29 -13.13 -9.90
N THR A 141 2.86 -11.92 -9.75
CA THR A 141 3.38 -11.17 -10.88
C THR A 141 4.63 -11.82 -11.48
N ALA A 142 5.53 -12.33 -10.65
CA ALA A 142 6.74 -13.03 -11.12
C ALA A 142 6.35 -14.28 -11.92
N TYR A 143 5.41 -15.06 -11.40
CA TYR A 143 4.89 -16.24 -12.10
C TYR A 143 4.24 -15.89 -13.45
N TYR A 144 3.36 -14.88 -13.46
CA TYR A 144 2.72 -14.37 -14.67
C TYR A 144 3.75 -13.98 -15.73
N VAL A 145 4.78 -13.23 -15.34
CA VAL A 145 5.83 -12.78 -16.27
C VAL A 145 6.62 -13.95 -16.81
N ASP A 146 7.01 -14.92 -15.97
CA ASP A 146 7.75 -16.12 -16.36
C ASP A 146 6.95 -16.98 -17.36
N GLU A 147 5.65 -17.16 -17.10
CA GLU A 147 4.76 -17.88 -18.04
C GLU A 147 4.74 -17.24 -19.42
N PHE A 148 4.65 -15.90 -19.49
CA PHE A 148 4.62 -15.18 -20.75
C PHE A 148 6.03 -15.04 -21.39
N GLU A 149 7.11 -15.05 -20.61
CA GLU A 149 8.46 -15.08 -21.12
C GLU A 149 8.71 -16.34 -21.97
N LYS A 150 8.24 -17.52 -21.52
CA LYS A 150 8.26 -18.78 -22.28
C LYS A 150 7.51 -18.70 -23.62
N LYS A 151 6.57 -17.75 -23.74
CA LYS A 151 5.77 -17.49 -24.95
C LYS A 151 6.23 -16.22 -25.70
N ASN A 152 7.46 -15.73 -25.45
CA ASN A 152 7.98 -14.49 -26.02
C ASN A 152 7.06 -13.28 -25.77
N PHE A 153 6.42 -13.23 -24.64
CA PHE A 153 5.46 -12.17 -24.21
C PHE A 153 4.26 -11.99 -25.15
N LEU A 154 3.94 -13.00 -25.95
CA LEU A 154 2.79 -12.97 -26.85
C LEU A 154 1.49 -12.90 -26.03
N TYR A 155 0.63 -11.92 -26.35
CA TYR A 155 -0.64 -11.63 -25.65
C TYR A 155 -0.50 -11.18 -24.18
N MET A 156 0.72 -10.98 -23.68
CA MET A 156 0.95 -10.45 -22.33
C MET A 156 0.29 -9.08 -22.17
N ARG A 157 -0.38 -8.87 -21.02
CA ARG A 157 -0.90 -7.55 -20.65
C ARG A 157 0.22 -6.66 -20.11
N THR A 158 0.06 -5.36 -20.28
CA THR A 158 0.96 -4.38 -19.64
C THR A 158 0.71 -4.35 -18.14
N ALA A 159 1.70 -3.89 -17.37
CA ALA A 159 1.65 -3.84 -15.92
C ALA A 159 0.35 -3.21 -15.35
N GLN A 160 -0.15 -2.14 -15.97
CA GLN A 160 -1.40 -1.49 -15.53
C GLN A 160 -2.65 -2.34 -15.80
N TYR A 161 -2.71 -3.03 -16.94
CA TYR A 161 -3.89 -3.83 -17.33
C TYR A 161 -3.92 -5.19 -16.62
N PHE A 162 -2.80 -5.68 -16.15
CA PHE A 162 -2.73 -6.85 -15.30
C PHE A 162 -3.35 -6.58 -13.94
N ILE A 163 -3.10 -5.40 -13.33
CA ILE A 163 -3.74 -4.99 -12.07
C ILE A 163 -5.24 -4.76 -12.27
N CYS A 164 -5.59 -3.97 -13.28
CA CYS A 164 -6.96 -3.52 -13.47
C CYS A 164 -7.26 -3.24 -14.94
N LYS A 165 -8.25 -3.93 -15.49
CA LYS A 165 -8.81 -3.70 -16.82
C LYS A 165 -10.26 -3.27 -16.70
N SER A 166 -10.64 -2.18 -17.38
CA SER A 166 -12.04 -1.78 -17.51
C SER A 166 -12.65 -2.46 -18.74
N GLU A 167 -13.78 -3.11 -18.56
CA GLU A 167 -14.58 -3.69 -19.64
C GLU A 167 -15.53 -2.64 -20.25
N LEU A 168 -16.22 -2.99 -21.34
CA LEU A 168 -17.11 -2.08 -22.08
C LEU A 168 -18.29 -1.57 -21.24
N ASP A 169 -18.75 -2.36 -20.28
CA ASP A 169 -19.83 -2.03 -19.34
C ASP A 169 -19.36 -1.20 -18.14
N LYS A 170 -18.09 -0.74 -18.15
CA LYS A 170 -17.40 -0.03 -17.06
C LYS A 170 -17.12 -0.89 -15.82
N THR A 171 -17.38 -2.18 -15.83
CA THR A 171 -16.88 -3.07 -14.77
C THR A 171 -15.36 -3.15 -14.84
N LYS A 172 -14.75 -3.33 -13.68
CA LYS A 172 -13.31 -3.50 -13.57
C LYS A 172 -13.00 -4.92 -13.15
N GLN A 173 -12.07 -5.55 -13.82
CA GLN A 173 -11.57 -6.90 -13.53
C GLN A 173 -10.07 -6.86 -13.29
N SER A 174 -9.59 -7.81 -12.49
CA SER A 174 -8.19 -7.94 -12.14
C SER A 174 -7.69 -9.35 -12.43
N GLU A 175 -6.86 -9.50 -13.45
CA GLU A 175 -6.15 -10.76 -13.70
C GLU A 175 -5.09 -11.03 -12.60
N LEU A 176 -4.51 -9.98 -12.02
CA LEU A 176 -3.63 -10.10 -10.87
C LEU A 176 -4.33 -10.78 -9.68
N ALA A 177 -5.60 -10.48 -9.43
CA ALA A 177 -6.35 -11.10 -8.36
C ALA A 177 -6.56 -12.62 -8.59
N ASP A 178 -6.79 -13.01 -9.85
CA ASP A 178 -6.92 -14.42 -10.23
C ASP A 178 -5.60 -15.15 -9.95
N TYR A 179 -4.47 -14.59 -10.36
CA TYR A 179 -3.14 -15.17 -10.08
C TYR A 179 -2.81 -15.17 -8.58
N CYS A 180 -3.18 -14.13 -7.82
CA CYS A 180 -3.01 -14.14 -6.37
C CYS A 180 -3.83 -15.26 -5.71
N SER A 181 -5.06 -15.48 -6.16
CA SER A 181 -5.90 -16.58 -5.69
C SER A 181 -5.27 -17.94 -5.95
N MET A 182 -4.70 -18.14 -7.13
CA MET A 182 -3.97 -19.37 -7.49
C MET A 182 -2.74 -19.59 -6.60
N ILE A 183 -1.99 -18.53 -6.28
CA ILE A 183 -0.84 -18.60 -5.35
C ILE A 183 -1.28 -19.04 -3.95
N GLU A 184 -2.37 -18.48 -3.44
CA GLU A 184 -2.83 -18.77 -2.07
C GLU A 184 -3.52 -20.13 -1.95
N SER A 185 -4.16 -20.63 -3.02
CA SER A 185 -4.75 -21.97 -3.06
C SER A 185 -3.69 -23.09 -3.24
N GLY A 186 -2.48 -22.74 -3.68
CA GLY A 186 -1.44 -23.73 -3.98
C GLY A 186 -1.69 -24.49 -5.29
N ASP A 187 -2.59 -24.00 -6.14
CA ASP A 187 -2.93 -24.61 -7.45
C ASP A 187 -1.86 -24.35 -8.53
N PHE A 188 -0.61 -24.15 -8.11
CA PHE A 188 0.51 -24.15 -9.05
C PHE A 188 0.94 -25.58 -9.30
N GLU A 189 0.82 -26.04 -10.53
CA GLU A 189 1.68 -27.11 -11.02
C GLU A 189 3.11 -26.55 -10.99
N GLU A 190 3.89 -26.88 -9.97
CA GLU A 190 5.35 -26.85 -10.10
C GLU A 190 5.64 -27.77 -11.29
N ASP A 191 5.88 -27.19 -12.46
CA ASP A 191 6.55 -27.88 -13.54
C ASP A 191 7.97 -28.23 -13.04
N ASP A 192 8.07 -29.30 -12.23
CA ASP A 192 9.28 -30.02 -11.91
C ASP A 192 9.76 -30.71 -13.18
N ASN A 193 10.35 -29.92 -14.11
CA ASN A 193 11.14 -30.45 -15.19
C ASN A 193 12.32 -29.55 -15.49
N HIS A 194 13.38 -29.85 -14.72
CA HIS A 194 14.79 -29.62 -14.91
C HIS A 194 15.47 -28.51 -14.87
#